data_226b7d9273262db6974bb8827099c751
#
_entry.id   226b7d9273262db6974bb8827099c751
#
_cell.length_a   1.000
_cell.length_b   1.000
_cell.length_c   1.000
_cell.angle_alpha   90.00
_cell.angle_beta   90.00
_cell.angle_gamma   90.00
#
_symmetry.space_group_name_H-M   'P 1'
#
loop_
_entity.id
_entity.type
_entity.pdbx_description
1 polymer ?
#
loop_
_entity_poly.entity_id
_entity_poly.type
_entity_poly.pdbx_seq_one_letter_code
_entity_poly.pdbx_strand_id
1 'polypeptide(L)'
;MKKNLVLLLFALIMMVSCYPDKPLYYSDLDLVYTNYEKDFDFTTKATYSIPDKIVKVTGDLSEGEAPEYVKEPYNTQILQRIESNMTSMGWTKVADPEDADLNLLPAAWTNTTVTYWYNYWCWYYPYYCGWGYPYQGVSSYSTGTLVMALMVAGEDYIDPQGVWIGAANGVLSGSYNTTRVNNAIDQAFEQSPYLSIK
;
A
#
# COMPACT_ATOMS: atom_id res chain seq x y z
N MET A 1 -32.20 -48.52 -24.44
CA MET A 1 -32.85 -47.43 -23.73
C MET A 1 -32.26 -47.18 -22.32
N LYS A 2 -32.09 -48.18 -21.44
CA LYS A 2 -31.57 -47.98 -20.08
C LYS A 2 -30.14 -47.39 -20.02
N LYS A 3 -29.21 -47.79 -20.91
CA LYS A 3 -27.82 -47.29 -20.96
C LYS A 3 -27.75 -45.76 -21.28
N ASN A 4 -28.61 -45.29 -22.20
CA ASN A 4 -28.62 -43.89 -22.58
C ASN A 4 -29.22 -43.01 -21.49
N LEU A 5 -30.16 -43.52 -20.67
CA LEU A 5 -30.73 -42.80 -19.54
C LEU A 5 -29.70 -42.59 -18.41
N VAL A 6 -28.85 -43.61 -18.14
CA VAL A 6 -27.78 -43.51 -17.14
C VAL A 6 -26.70 -42.50 -17.56
N LEU A 7 -26.33 -42.47 -18.83
CA LEU A 7 -25.40 -41.47 -19.38
C LEU A 7 -25.94 -40.04 -19.28
N LEU A 8 -27.22 -39.86 -19.54
CA LEU A 8 -27.89 -38.55 -19.43
C LEU A 8 -27.94 -38.07 -17.98
N LEU A 9 -28.22 -38.98 -17.04
CA LEU A 9 -28.18 -38.65 -15.59
C LEU A 9 -26.79 -38.26 -15.09
N PHE A 10 -25.75 -38.94 -15.58
CA PHE A 10 -24.35 -38.64 -15.23
C PHE A 10 -23.91 -37.27 -15.80
N ALA A 11 -24.33 -36.93 -17.02
CA ALA A 11 -24.09 -35.64 -17.64
C ALA A 11 -24.78 -34.49 -16.91
N LEU A 12 -25.99 -34.68 -16.36
CA LEU A 12 -26.71 -33.69 -15.57
C LEU A 12 -26.00 -33.41 -14.22
N ILE A 13 -25.44 -34.45 -13.58
CA ILE A 13 -24.74 -34.29 -12.29
C ILE A 13 -23.44 -33.52 -12.46
N MET A 14 -22.75 -33.63 -13.61
CA MET A 14 -21.52 -32.88 -13.89
C MET A 14 -21.73 -31.39 -14.13
N MET A 15 -22.95 -30.94 -14.44
CA MET A 15 -23.27 -29.54 -14.69
C MET A 15 -23.54 -28.72 -13.39
N VAL A 16 -23.71 -29.37 -12.24
CA VAL A 16 -24.03 -28.71 -10.98
C VAL A 16 -22.78 -28.37 -10.16
N SER A 17 -21.59 -28.83 -10.61
CA SER A 17 -20.34 -28.80 -9.80
C SER A 17 -19.51 -27.52 -9.85
N CYS A 18 -19.96 -26.47 -10.53
CA CYS A 18 -19.14 -25.25 -10.66
C CYS A 18 -19.92 -23.94 -10.47
N TYR A 19 -20.78 -23.85 -9.44
CA TYR A 19 -21.32 -22.57 -9.05
C TYR A 19 -20.66 -22.16 -7.74
N PRO A 20 -19.84 -21.10 -7.69
CA PRO A 20 -19.35 -20.60 -6.42
C PRO A 20 -20.54 -20.12 -5.59
N ASP A 21 -20.65 -20.62 -4.36
CA ASP A 21 -21.78 -20.34 -3.44
C ASP A 21 -21.96 -18.85 -3.08
N LYS A 22 -20.98 -18.01 -3.41
CA LYS A 22 -21.04 -16.55 -3.25
C LYS A 22 -20.28 -15.85 -4.38
N PRO A 23 -20.83 -14.76 -4.94
CA PRO A 23 -20.03 -13.91 -5.82
C PRO A 23 -18.86 -13.34 -5.02
N LEU A 24 -17.63 -13.60 -5.47
CA LEU A 24 -16.43 -12.95 -4.94
C LEU A 24 -16.43 -11.51 -5.45
N TYR A 25 -16.61 -10.56 -4.56
CA TYR A 25 -16.37 -9.15 -4.87
C TYR A 25 -14.88 -8.84 -4.73
N TYR A 26 -14.37 -7.93 -5.56
CA TYR A 26 -12.99 -7.45 -5.44
C TYR A 26 -12.67 -6.88 -4.05
N SER A 27 -13.69 -6.38 -3.35
CA SER A 27 -13.59 -5.93 -1.94
C SER A 27 -13.34 -7.07 -0.94
N ASP A 28 -13.59 -8.32 -1.34
CA ASP A 28 -13.40 -9.50 -0.47
C ASP A 28 -12.01 -10.11 -0.65
N LEU A 29 -11.23 -9.59 -1.60
CA LEU A 29 -9.88 -10.03 -1.91
C LEU A 29 -8.87 -9.02 -1.34
N ASP A 30 -7.92 -9.51 -0.56
CA ASP A 30 -6.76 -8.73 -0.11
C ASP A 30 -5.78 -8.54 -1.28
N LEU A 31 -6.13 -7.64 -2.20
CA LEU A 31 -5.32 -7.39 -3.39
C LEU A 31 -4.14 -6.50 -3.02
N VAL A 32 -2.94 -7.00 -3.28
CA VAL A 32 -1.71 -6.22 -3.18
C VAL A 32 -1.29 -5.77 -4.58
N TYR A 33 -1.18 -4.46 -4.74
CA TYR A 33 -0.72 -3.80 -5.95
C TYR A 33 0.62 -3.13 -5.68
N THR A 34 1.55 -3.24 -6.63
CA THR A 34 2.82 -2.49 -6.60
C THR A 34 3.09 -1.87 -7.96
N ASN A 35 3.72 -0.69 -7.94
CA ASN A 35 4.21 -0.03 -9.14
C ASN A 35 5.47 0.77 -8.80
N TYR A 36 6.33 1.05 -9.79
CA TYR A 36 7.56 1.81 -9.60
C TYR A 36 7.95 2.58 -10.86
N GLU A 37 8.79 3.59 -10.67
CA GLU A 37 9.41 4.33 -11.76
C GLU A 37 10.52 3.49 -12.39
N LYS A 38 10.33 3.07 -13.65
CA LYS A 38 11.20 2.10 -14.33
C LYS A 38 12.61 2.60 -14.58
N ASP A 39 12.75 3.91 -14.75
CA ASP A 39 14.03 4.56 -15.03
C ASP A 39 14.77 4.95 -13.74
N PHE A 40 14.19 4.67 -12.56
CA PHE A 40 14.82 4.96 -11.27
C PHE A 40 15.73 3.80 -10.83
N ASP A 41 17.01 4.12 -10.62
CA ASP A 41 18.01 3.16 -10.14
C ASP A 41 18.10 3.15 -8.62
N PHE A 42 17.40 2.20 -7.99
CA PHE A 42 17.40 2.02 -6.54
C PHE A 42 18.78 1.65 -5.99
N THR A 43 19.68 1.03 -6.80
CA THR A 43 21.02 0.60 -6.34
C THR A 43 21.96 1.77 -6.06
N THR A 44 21.62 2.97 -6.52
CA THR A 44 22.37 4.21 -6.23
C THR A 44 22.02 4.83 -4.88
N LYS A 45 21.06 4.25 -4.15
CA LYS A 45 20.53 4.70 -2.89
C LYS A 45 20.83 3.70 -1.78
N ALA A 46 20.87 4.15 -0.52
CA ALA A 46 21.20 3.30 0.60
C ALA A 46 20.32 3.54 1.84
N THR A 47 19.79 4.74 1.97
CA THR A 47 19.12 5.19 3.19
C THR A 47 17.65 5.54 2.95
N TYR A 48 16.83 5.31 3.99
CA TYR A 48 15.45 5.78 3.99
C TYR A 48 15.04 6.34 5.34
N SER A 49 14.07 7.26 5.33
CA SER A 49 13.33 7.64 6.53
C SER A 49 11.91 7.11 6.47
N ILE A 50 11.29 6.97 7.63
CA ILE A 50 9.88 6.61 7.79
C ILE A 50 9.34 7.32 9.04
N PRO A 51 8.13 7.93 8.98
CA PRO A 51 7.53 8.58 10.15
C PRO A 51 7.19 7.57 11.25
N ASP A 52 7.07 8.06 12.48
CA ASP A 52 6.66 7.27 13.64
C ASP A 52 5.15 7.02 13.71
N LYS A 53 4.37 7.66 12.82
CA LYS A 53 2.91 7.56 12.75
C LYS A 53 2.42 7.37 11.33
N ILE A 54 1.43 6.51 11.18
CA ILE A 54 0.73 6.27 9.91
C ILE A 54 -0.49 7.17 9.88
N VAL A 55 -0.56 8.09 8.92
CA VAL A 55 -1.71 8.98 8.75
C VAL A 55 -2.93 8.20 8.25
N LYS A 56 -4.12 8.63 8.71
CA LYS A 56 -5.39 8.18 8.14
C LYS A 56 -5.89 9.22 7.15
N VAL A 57 -6.00 8.83 5.90
CA VAL A 57 -6.59 9.67 4.85
C VAL A 57 -8.11 9.49 4.89
N THR A 58 -8.80 10.42 5.57
CA THR A 58 -10.25 10.37 5.81
C THR A 58 -11.06 11.21 4.84
N GLY A 59 -10.40 12.08 4.08
CA GLY A 59 -11.01 13.03 3.16
C GLY A 59 -10.16 14.31 3.07
N ASP A 60 -10.79 15.43 2.81
CA ASP A 60 -10.10 16.72 2.80
C ASP A 60 -9.80 17.19 4.22
N LEU A 61 -8.57 17.62 4.46
CA LEU A 61 -8.19 18.29 5.70
C LEU A 61 -8.56 19.77 5.57
N SER A 62 -9.28 20.28 6.55
CA SER A 62 -9.50 21.72 6.67
C SER A 62 -8.17 22.43 6.99
N GLU A 63 -8.02 23.68 6.59
CA GLU A 63 -6.82 24.45 6.87
C GLU A 63 -6.53 24.50 8.38
N GLY A 64 -5.36 24.02 8.79
CA GLY A 64 -4.94 23.95 10.20
C GLY A 64 -5.46 22.72 10.97
N GLU A 65 -6.19 21.82 10.34
CA GLU A 65 -6.65 20.57 10.93
C GLU A 65 -5.53 19.54 10.93
N ALA A 66 -5.23 18.96 12.11
CA ALA A 66 -4.26 17.86 12.22
C ALA A 66 -4.85 16.55 11.69
N PRO A 67 -4.06 15.73 10.96
CA PRO A 67 -4.52 14.44 10.50
C PRO A 67 -4.78 13.47 11.66
N GLU A 68 -5.72 12.55 11.46
CA GLU A 68 -5.84 11.39 12.32
C GLU A 68 -4.71 10.39 12.04
N TYR A 69 -4.40 9.57 13.03
CA TYR A 69 -3.37 8.52 12.92
C TYR A 69 -3.95 7.12 13.22
N VAL A 70 -3.30 6.12 12.69
CA VAL A 70 -3.54 4.72 13.08
C VAL A 70 -3.23 4.58 14.57
N LYS A 71 -4.15 3.96 15.32
CA LYS A 71 -4.03 3.80 16.78
C LYS A 71 -3.01 2.72 17.14
N GLU A 72 -2.38 2.91 18.32
CA GLU A 72 -1.58 1.85 18.92
C GLU A 72 -2.49 0.67 19.39
N PRO A 73 -1.99 -0.59 19.37
CA PRO A 73 -0.63 -1.00 19.00
C PRO A 73 -0.42 -1.22 17.49
N TYR A 74 -1.43 -0.96 16.65
CA TYR A 74 -1.42 -1.30 15.21
C TYR A 74 -0.41 -0.47 14.43
N ASN A 75 -0.28 0.81 14.77
CA ASN A 75 0.71 1.70 14.18
C ASN A 75 2.11 1.10 14.30
N THR A 76 2.52 0.77 15.52
CA THR A 76 3.84 0.19 15.80
C THR A 76 4.05 -1.15 15.06
N GLN A 77 3.05 -2.04 15.04
CA GLN A 77 3.15 -3.34 14.38
C GLN A 77 3.35 -3.21 12.87
N ILE A 78 2.61 -2.32 12.22
CA ILE A 78 2.71 -2.07 10.78
C ILE A 78 4.08 -1.48 10.44
N LEU A 79 4.51 -0.44 11.16
CA LEU A 79 5.81 0.19 10.93
C LEU A 79 6.97 -0.79 11.10
N GLN A 80 6.96 -1.59 12.17
CA GLN A 80 7.98 -2.63 12.39
C GLN A 80 8.04 -3.65 11.26
N ARG A 81 6.89 -4.05 10.69
CA ARG A 81 6.88 -4.99 9.56
C ARG A 81 7.45 -4.36 8.29
N ILE A 82 7.11 -3.12 8.01
CA ILE A 82 7.68 -2.36 6.88
C ILE A 82 9.20 -2.22 7.04
N GLU A 83 9.66 -1.78 8.22
CA GLU A 83 11.08 -1.62 8.54
C GLU A 83 11.86 -2.93 8.41
N SER A 84 11.28 -4.04 8.84
CA SER A 84 11.87 -5.39 8.69
C SER A 84 12.08 -5.74 7.22
N ASN A 85 11.10 -5.47 6.35
CA ASN A 85 11.23 -5.71 4.92
C ASN A 85 12.30 -4.80 4.28
N MET A 86 12.29 -3.50 4.58
CA MET A 86 13.32 -2.56 4.09
C MET A 86 14.73 -3.02 4.49
N THR A 87 14.92 -3.37 5.78
CA THR A 87 16.20 -3.90 6.27
C THR A 87 16.60 -5.19 5.55
N SER A 88 15.64 -6.09 5.31
CA SER A 88 15.90 -7.35 4.58
C SER A 88 16.36 -7.11 3.15
N MET A 89 15.98 -6.01 2.52
CA MET A 89 16.39 -5.59 1.18
C MET A 89 17.70 -4.80 1.15
N GLY A 90 18.29 -4.49 2.31
CA GLY A 90 19.59 -3.82 2.42
C GLY A 90 19.52 -2.36 2.83
N TRP A 91 18.32 -1.77 2.96
CA TRP A 91 18.15 -0.37 3.29
C TRP A 91 18.53 -0.05 4.74
N THR A 92 19.13 1.11 4.95
CA THR A 92 19.47 1.64 6.28
C THR A 92 18.49 2.75 6.66
N LYS A 93 17.82 2.59 7.80
CA LYS A 93 16.93 3.63 8.33
C LYS A 93 17.74 4.78 8.92
N VAL A 94 17.40 6.02 8.58
CA VAL A 94 17.88 7.26 9.20
C VAL A 94 16.72 7.97 9.91
N ALA A 95 17.05 8.79 10.91
CA ALA A 95 16.05 9.46 11.73
C ALA A 95 15.54 10.74 11.07
N ASP A 96 16.44 11.48 10.42
CA ASP A 96 16.12 12.75 9.79
C ASP A 96 15.71 12.48 8.32
N PRO A 97 14.51 12.91 7.89
CA PRO A 97 14.08 12.77 6.50
C PRO A 97 14.95 13.58 5.51
N GLU A 98 15.66 14.60 5.97
CA GLU A 98 16.58 15.39 5.14
C GLU A 98 17.90 14.64 4.86
N ASP A 99 18.30 13.70 5.75
CA ASP A 99 19.48 12.86 5.61
C ASP A 99 19.21 11.56 4.81
N ALA A 100 17.96 11.29 4.46
CA ALA A 100 17.56 10.10 3.73
C ALA A 100 17.74 10.27 2.22
N ASP A 101 18.04 9.18 1.51
CA ASP A 101 17.92 9.14 0.04
C ASP A 101 16.47 9.07 -0.40
N LEU A 102 15.64 8.31 0.34
CA LEU A 102 14.22 8.13 0.09
C LEU A 102 13.42 8.31 1.39
N ASN A 103 12.19 8.82 1.25
CA ASN A 103 11.22 8.88 2.34
C ASN A 103 10.10 7.88 2.08
N LEU A 104 9.92 6.92 2.98
CA LEU A 104 8.83 5.96 2.93
C LEU A 104 7.64 6.50 3.71
N LEU A 105 6.52 6.69 3.01
CA LEU A 105 5.33 7.35 3.53
C LEU A 105 4.13 6.37 3.60
N PRO A 106 3.90 5.69 4.74
CA PRO A 106 2.76 4.81 4.91
C PRO A 106 1.49 5.60 5.27
N ALA A 107 0.37 5.24 4.65
CA ALA A 107 -0.94 5.84 4.92
C ALA A 107 -2.05 4.79 4.98
N ALA A 108 -3.01 4.97 5.89
CA ALA A 108 -4.22 4.18 5.98
C ALA A 108 -5.37 4.91 5.27
N TRP A 109 -5.87 4.36 4.19
CA TRP A 109 -6.91 4.97 3.38
C TRP A 109 -8.30 4.62 3.89
N THR A 110 -9.08 5.61 4.26
CA THR A 110 -10.47 5.44 4.70
C THR A 110 -11.49 6.03 3.72
N ASN A 111 -11.01 6.70 2.67
CA ASN A 111 -11.83 7.30 1.63
C ASN A 111 -11.33 6.89 0.23
N THR A 112 -12.15 7.07 -0.79
CA THR A 112 -11.90 6.58 -2.15
C THR A 112 -11.17 7.59 -3.05
N THR A 113 -10.83 8.80 -2.58
CA THR A 113 -10.28 9.87 -3.41
C THR A 113 -8.78 10.08 -3.19
N VAL A 114 -7.98 9.88 -4.22
CA VAL A 114 -6.50 9.95 -4.18
C VAL A 114 -5.96 11.36 -3.93
N THR A 115 -6.75 12.39 -4.25
CA THR A 115 -6.36 13.81 -4.18
C THR A 115 -5.90 14.27 -2.80
N TYR A 116 -6.45 13.65 -1.75
CA TYR A 116 -6.24 14.10 -0.37
C TYR A 116 -4.97 13.58 0.27
N TRP A 117 -4.40 12.47 -0.20
CA TRP A 117 -3.23 11.83 0.41
C TRP A 117 -2.02 12.76 0.51
N TYR A 118 -1.79 13.58 -0.50
CA TYR A 118 -0.67 14.51 -0.57
C TYR A 118 -0.74 15.58 0.53
N ASN A 119 -1.91 16.15 0.77
CA ASN A 119 -2.13 17.18 1.79
C ASN A 119 -1.83 16.68 3.22
N TYR A 120 -2.04 15.38 3.47
CA TYR A 120 -1.72 14.77 4.78
C TYR A 120 -0.22 14.71 5.03
N TRP A 121 0.56 14.42 4.00
CA TRP A 121 2.00 14.37 4.12
C TRP A 121 2.62 15.76 4.18
N CYS A 122 2.04 16.74 3.53
CA CYS A 122 2.39 18.13 3.65
C CYS A 122 2.30 18.63 5.10
N TRP A 123 1.32 18.16 5.85
CA TRP A 123 1.19 18.53 7.26
C TRP A 123 2.31 17.94 8.11
N TYR A 124 2.71 16.71 7.82
CA TYR A 124 3.76 16.00 8.57
C TYR A 124 5.17 16.42 8.13
N TYR A 125 5.36 16.60 6.83
CA TYR A 125 6.58 17.09 6.22
C TYR A 125 6.29 18.37 5.43
N PRO A 126 6.36 19.57 6.06
CA PRO A 126 6.03 20.83 5.40
C PRO A 126 6.84 21.09 4.12
N TYR A 127 8.00 20.48 4.00
CA TYR A 127 8.88 20.56 2.82
C TYR A 127 8.35 19.85 1.57
N TYR A 128 7.41 18.90 1.73
CA TYR A 128 6.78 18.21 0.60
C TYR A 128 5.51 18.90 0.10
N CYS A 129 5.23 20.12 0.57
CA CYS A 129 4.02 20.85 0.27
C CYS A 129 4.14 21.72 -0.95
N GLY A 130 3.55 21.31 -1.99
CA GLY A 130 3.32 22.12 -3.17
C GLY A 130 3.70 21.41 -4.45
N TRP A 131 2.76 21.22 -5.32
CA TRP A 131 2.90 20.90 -6.73
C TRP A 131 2.95 19.41 -7.12
N GLY A 132 1.80 18.90 -7.47
CA GLY A 132 1.66 17.72 -8.31
C GLY A 132 1.41 16.41 -7.59
N TYR A 133 0.74 15.50 -8.27
CA TYR A 133 0.51 14.12 -7.83
C TYR A 133 1.72 13.28 -8.17
N PRO A 134 2.38 12.65 -7.19
CA PRO A 134 3.58 11.84 -7.47
C PRO A 134 3.28 10.55 -8.24
N TYR A 135 2.00 10.17 -8.40
CA TYR A 135 1.64 8.96 -9.13
C TYR A 135 0.36 9.15 -9.95
N GLN A 136 0.54 9.21 -11.27
CA GLN A 136 -0.56 9.09 -12.24
C GLN A 136 -0.82 7.60 -12.48
N GLY A 137 -1.89 7.05 -11.96
CA GLY A 137 -2.25 5.67 -12.33
C GLY A 137 -3.14 4.91 -11.36
N VAL A 138 -3.38 5.42 -10.16
CA VAL A 138 -4.33 4.81 -9.22
C VAL A 138 -5.43 5.80 -8.91
N SER A 139 -6.60 5.58 -9.47
CA SER A 139 -7.71 6.53 -9.38
C SER A 139 -8.63 6.32 -8.17
N SER A 140 -8.55 5.17 -7.50
CA SER A 140 -9.36 4.89 -6.31
C SER A 140 -8.83 3.71 -5.50
N TYR A 141 -8.82 3.85 -4.17
CA TYR A 141 -8.59 2.75 -3.24
C TYR A 141 -9.87 2.47 -2.44
N SER A 142 -10.06 1.21 -2.05
CA SER A 142 -11.15 0.86 -1.14
C SER A 142 -10.84 1.34 0.28
N THR A 143 -11.87 1.58 1.05
CA THR A 143 -11.75 1.84 2.50
C THR A 143 -10.94 0.75 3.19
N GLY A 144 -10.01 1.14 4.04
CA GLY A 144 -9.13 0.22 4.77
C GLY A 144 -7.91 -0.26 3.97
N THR A 145 -7.49 0.46 2.95
CA THR A 145 -6.25 0.19 2.22
C THR A 145 -5.04 0.76 2.97
N LEU A 146 -3.99 -0.06 3.10
CA LEU A 146 -2.67 0.41 3.50
C LEU A 146 -1.88 0.77 2.24
N VAL A 147 -1.46 2.01 2.14
CA VAL A 147 -0.58 2.51 1.07
C VAL A 147 0.80 2.76 1.65
N MET A 148 1.83 2.40 0.91
CA MET A 148 3.24 2.67 1.21
C MET A 148 3.85 3.29 -0.04
N ALA A 149 4.43 4.48 0.07
CA ALA A 149 5.07 5.12 -1.07
C ALA A 149 6.51 5.51 -0.72
N LEU A 150 7.44 5.26 -1.64
CA LEU A 150 8.80 5.79 -1.58
C LEU A 150 8.89 7.03 -2.44
N MET A 151 9.35 8.10 -1.84
CA MET A 151 9.55 9.41 -2.47
C MET A 151 11.03 9.74 -2.42
N VAL A 152 11.57 10.35 -3.48
CA VAL A 152 12.94 10.87 -3.44
C VAL A 152 13.02 11.97 -2.38
N ALA A 153 14.00 11.85 -1.48
CA ALA A 153 14.32 12.90 -0.52
C ALA A 153 15.25 13.91 -1.18
N GLY A 154 15.12 15.20 -0.87
CA GLY A 154 16.08 16.22 -1.30
C GLY A 154 15.50 17.43 -2.01
N GLU A 155 16.34 18.19 -2.66
CA GLU A 155 16.35 19.63 -2.87
C GLU A 155 15.22 20.21 -3.75
N ASP A 156 14.50 19.41 -4.52
CA ASP A 156 13.46 19.93 -5.41
C ASP A 156 12.05 19.59 -4.87
N TYR A 157 11.65 20.34 -3.85
CA TYR A 157 10.28 20.33 -3.30
C TYR A 157 9.19 20.74 -4.30
N ILE A 158 9.58 21.10 -5.50
CA ILE A 158 8.68 21.61 -6.55
C ILE A 158 7.96 20.45 -7.25
N ASP A 159 8.55 19.26 -7.29
CA ASP A 159 7.96 18.06 -7.92
C ASP A 159 8.42 16.79 -7.17
N PRO A 160 7.81 16.43 -6.04
CA PRO A 160 8.21 15.26 -5.26
C PRO A 160 8.01 14.00 -6.10
N GLN A 161 9.11 13.37 -6.47
CA GLN A 161 9.10 12.19 -7.33
C GLN A 161 8.81 10.93 -6.51
N GLY A 162 7.63 10.34 -6.71
CA GLY A 162 7.31 9.00 -6.22
C GLY A 162 8.01 7.95 -7.09
N VAL A 163 8.85 7.14 -6.47
CA VAL A 163 9.63 6.11 -7.19
C VAL A 163 9.09 4.71 -7.00
N TRP A 164 8.28 4.48 -5.97
CA TRP A 164 7.59 3.22 -5.72
C TRP A 164 6.31 3.41 -4.92
N ILE A 165 5.34 2.56 -5.18
CA ILE A 165 4.12 2.45 -4.40
C ILE A 165 3.74 0.99 -4.20
N GLY A 166 3.39 0.64 -2.96
CA GLY A 166 2.72 -0.59 -2.59
C GLY A 166 1.37 -0.26 -1.96
N ALA A 167 0.31 -0.93 -2.39
CA ALA A 167 -1.02 -0.75 -1.85
C ALA A 167 -1.65 -2.11 -1.53
N ALA A 168 -1.99 -2.32 -0.26
CA ALA A 168 -2.68 -3.50 0.23
C ALA A 168 -4.15 -3.16 0.47
N ASN A 169 -4.99 -3.55 -0.50
CA ASN A 169 -6.40 -3.15 -0.56
C ASN A 169 -7.23 -3.85 0.52
N GLY A 170 -7.99 -3.09 1.29
CA GLY A 170 -8.95 -3.60 2.25
C GLY A 170 -8.37 -4.24 3.51
N VAL A 171 -7.04 -4.37 3.64
CA VAL A 171 -6.39 -5.13 4.73
C VAL A 171 -6.61 -4.55 6.12
N LEU A 172 -6.95 -3.27 6.21
CA LEU A 172 -7.28 -2.57 7.45
C LEU A 172 -8.79 -2.48 7.70
N SER A 173 -9.63 -3.04 6.81
CA SER A 173 -11.08 -3.02 6.98
C SER A 173 -11.56 -4.13 7.92
N GLY A 174 -12.67 -3.88 8.62
CA GLY A 174 -13.24 -4.81 9.59
C GLY A 174 -12.41 -4.92 10.88
N SER A 175 -12.37 -6.12 11.48
CA SER A 175 -11.53 -6.38 12.65
C SER A 175 -10.07 -6.48 12.24
N TYR A 176 -9.20 -5.73 12.91
CA TYR A 176 -7.77 -5.75 12.64
C TYR A 176 -7.19 -7.16 12.83
N ASN A 177 -6.45 -7.63 11.85
CA ASN A 177 -5.79 -8.92 11.86
C ASN A 177 -4.30 -8.74 11.50
N THR A 178 -3.43 -8.85 12.48
CA THR A 178 -1.98 -8.64 12.33
C THR A 178 -1.37 -9.55 11.25
N THR A 179 -1.76 -10.83 11.20
CA THR A 179 -1.24 -11.77 10.21
C THR A 179 -1.63 -11.35 8.79
N ARG A 180 -2.89 -10.96 8.59
CA ARG A 180 -3.40 -10.48 7.30
C ARG A 180 -2.64 -9.26 6.82
N VAL A 181 -2.46 -8.28 7.70
CA VAL A 181 -1.73 -7.04 7.39
C VAL A 181 -0.26 -7.32 7.09
N ASN A 182 0.41 -8.14 7.93
CA ASN A 182 1.80 -8.50 7.73
C ASN A 182 2.03 -9.25 6.41
N ASN A 183 1.17 -10.22 6.09
CA ASN A 183 1.26 -10.96 4.82
C ASN A 183 1.11 -10.04 3.61
N ALA A 184 0.21 -9.07 3.68
CA ALA A 184 0.03 -8.11 2.58
C ALA A 184 1.22 -7.16 2.43
N ILE A 185 1.83 -6.72 3.54
CA ILE A 185 3.08 -5.94 3.51
C ILE A 185 4.19 -6.78 2.87
N ASP A 186 4.39 -8.02 3.34
CA ASP A 186 5.42 -8.91 2.79
C ASP A 186 5.23 -9.12 1.30
N GLN A 187 4.00 -9.40 0.88
CA GLN A 187 3.67 -9.58 -0.53
C GLN A 187 4.01 -8.34 -1.37
N ALA A 188 3.80 -7.12 -0.86
CA ALA A 188 4.17 -5.90 -1.58
C ALA A 188 5.69 -5.83 -1.82
N PHE A 189 6.50 -6.22 -0.83
CA PHE A 189 7.95 -6.25 -0.98
C PHE A 189 8.43 -7.43 -1.83
N GLU A 190 7.83 -8.62 -1.71
CA GLU A 190 8.11 -9.78 -2.56
C GLU A 190 7.83 -9.51 -4.05
N GLN A 191 6.78 -8.75 -4.36
CA GLN A 191 6.45 -8.30 -5.72
C GLN A 191 7.39 -7.21 -6.23
N SER A 192 8.27 -6.67 -5.36
CA SER A 192 9.14 -5.53 -5.65
C SER A 192 10.64 -5.87 -5.51
N PRO A 193 11.16 -6.93 -6.18
CA PRO A 193 12.55 -7.36 -6.03
C PRO A 193 13.57 -6.30 -6.47
N TYR A 194 13.17 -5.36 -7.32
CA TYR A 194 13.95 -4.21 -7.76
C TYR A 194 14.27 -3.21 -6.63
N LEU A 195 13.58 -3.28 -5.49
CA LEU A 195 13.91 -2.50 -4.29
C LEU A 195 15.15 -3.05 -3.56
N SER A 196 15.63 -4.26 -3.88
CA SER A 196 16.80 -4.83 -3.23
C SER A 196 18.06 -4.12 -3.68
N ILE A 197 18.84 -3.63 -2.71
CA ILE A 197 20.14 -2.95 -2.92
C ILE A 197 21.32 -3.78 -2.39
N LYS A 198 21.06 -5.10 -2.16
CA LYS A 198 22.08 -6.08 -1.76
C LYS A 198 22.80 -6.64 -2.95
#